data_0235af1595254f5e1230f6806cbc8a0b
#
_entry.id   0235af1595254f5e1230f6806cbc8a0b
#
_cell.length_a   1.000
_cell.length_b   1.000
_cell.length_c   1.000
_cell.angle_alpha   90.00
_cell.angle_beta   90.00
_cell.angle_gamma   90.00
#
_symmetry.space_group_name_H-M   'P 1'
#
loop_
_entity.id
_entity.type
_entity.pdbx_description
1 polymer ?
#
loop_
_entity_poly.entity_id
_entity_poly.type
_entity_poly.pdbx_seq_one_letter_code
_entity_poly.pdbx_strand_id
1 'polypeptide(L)'
;MNVAATTTPANPWTTHSVEVIDVVQEILGVATYHLRFTDPAVRSDYFCAPGRFNMLYLPGVGEAAISVSGRDVATDAWLHTVRTAGGVTQTLAGLGRGGKLALRGPFGTAWPIEQFAGRDVVFVAGGIGLAPLRPAVEWALEHRDQLGRITLLYGARSPGTILYEAQLNAWRARGLFVDVTVDRTDPGWLGRVGVVTLLVDRLRPLDPRNSILLTCGPDVMMRYVARSALDRGLSEEQVWVSLERNMQCAVGFCGHCQLGPAFICKDGPVFRYDRMAPYLNTEDL
;
A
#
# COMPACT_ATOMS: atom_id res chain seq x y z
N MET A 1 19.70 10.73 -0.61
CA MET A 1 19.19 10.88 -2.00
C MET A 1 17.97 11.78 -1.94
N ASN A 2 17.99 12.91 -2.71
CA ASN A 2 16.81 13.75 -2.84
C ASN A 2 15.67 12.90 -3.40
N VAL A 3 14.61 12.71 -2.64
CA VAL A 3 13.34 12.19 -3.15
C VAL A 3 12.78 13.31 -4.04
N ALA A 4 13.21 13.34 -5.30
CA ALA A 4 12.65 14.27 -6.27
C ALA A 4 11.13 14.08 -6.25
N ALA A 5 10.40 15.17 -6.03
CA ALA A 5 8.96 15.17 -6.13
C ALA A 5 8.59 14.59 -7.51
N THR A 6 8.12 13.35 -7.52
CA THR A 6 7.71 12.68 -8.76
C THR A 6 6.49 13.42 -9.28
N THR A 7 6.69 14.21 -10.32
CA THR A 7 5.62 14.93 -11.01
C THR A 7 4.67 13.91 -11.67
N THR A 8 3.37 14.20 -11.65
CA THR A 8 2.40 13.52 -12.51
C THR A 8 2.91 13.61 -13.96
N PRO A 9 2.76 12.55 -14.78
CA PRO A 9 3.21 12.58 -16.19
C PRO A 9 2.72 13.83 -16.92
N ALA A 10 3.54 14.40 -17.78
CA ALA A 10 3.19 15.61 -18.55
C ALA A 10 1.88 15.42 -19.35
N ASN A 11 1.63 14.20 -19.85
CA ASN A 11 0.33 13.77 -20.37
C ASN A 11 -0.15 12.56 -19.57
N PRO A 12 -1.12 12.74 -18.64
CA PRO A 12 -1.59 11.65 -17.77
C PRO A 12 -2.38 10.56 -18.51
N TRP A 13 -2.71 10.77 -19.77
CA TRP A 13 -3.43 9.80 -20.60
C TRP A 13 -2.50 8.90 -21.42
N THR A 14 -1.21 9.22 -21.48
CA THR A 14 -0.24 8.38 -22.18
C THR A 14 -0.07 7.06 -21.45
N THR A 15 -0.34 5.97 -22.16
CA THR A 15 -0.09 4.61 -21.70
C THR A 15 1.23 4.09 -22.25
N HIS A 16 1.95 3.34 -21.44
CA HIS A 16 3.19 2.69 -21.81
C HIS A 16 3.03 1.17 -21.78
N SER A 17 3.52 0.49 -22.80
CA SER A 17 3.47 -0.96 -22.86
C SER A 17 4.37 -1.59 -21.79
N VAL A 18 3.84 -2.56 -21.07
CA VAL A 18 4.58 -3.38 -20.10
C VAL A 18 4.37 -4.87 -20.37
N GLU A 19 5.38 -5.65 -20.03
CA GLU A 19 5.37 -7.10 -20.09
C GLU A 19 5.35 -7.70 -18.69
N VAL A 20 4.57 -8.75 -18.50
CA VAL A 20 4.57 -9.56 -17.28
C VAL A 20 5.84 -10.43 -17.28
N ILE A 21 6.80 -10.09 -16.44
CA ILE A 21 8.07 -10.81 -16.32
C ILE A 21 7.90 -12.05 -15.45
N ASP A 22 7.10 -11.92 -14.39
CA ASP A 22 6.78 -12.99 -13.47
C ASP A 22 5.44 -12.74 -12.78
N VAL A 23 4.84 -13.82 -12.25
CA VAL A 23 3.62 -13.78 -11.45
C VAL A 23 3.81 -14.67 -10.23
N VAL A 24 3.77 -14.06 -9.05
CA VAL A 24 3.87 -14.77 -7.77
C VAL A 24 2.48 -14.90 -7.17
N GLN A 25 1.99 -16.13 -7.03
CA GLN A 25 0.74 -16.37 -6.30
C GLN A 25 0.99 -16.18 -4.80
N GLU A 26 0.37 -15.18 -4.20
CA GLU A 26 0.55 -14.88 -2.78
C GLU A 26 -0.41 -15.73 -1.92
N ILE A 27 -1.69 -15.61 -2.21
CA ILE A 27 -2.79 -16.40 -1.60
C ILE A 27 -3.85 -16.63 -2.67
N LEU A 28 -4.86 -17.43 -2.38
CA LEU A 28 -5.96 -17.67 -3.31
C LEU A 28 -6.62 -16.35 -3.73
N GLY A 29 -6.64 -16.08 -5.03
CA GLY A 29 -7.23 -14.88 -5.63
C GLY A 29 -6.42 -13.59 -5.46
N VAL A 30 -5.16 -13.68 -5.00
CA VAL A 30 -4.23 -12.54 -4.92
C VAL A 30 -2.86 -12.93 -5.45
N ALA A 31 -2.37 -12.21 -6.45
CA ALA A 31 -1.04 -12.44 -7.03
C ALA A 31 -0.26 -11.13 -7.17
N THR A 32 1.06 -11.23 -7.11
CA THR A 32 1.99 -10.13 -7.40
C THR A 32 2.53 -10.28 -8.81
N TYR A 33 2.29 -9.27 -9.64
CA TYR A 33 2.74 -9.17 -11.02
C TYR A 33 4.01 -8.35 -11.07
N HIS A 34 5.06 -8.87 -11.68
CA HIS A 34 6.30 -8.16 -11.99
C HIS A 34 6.16 -7.57 -13.39
N LEU A 35 5.93 -6.27 -13.48
CA LEU A 35 5.68 -5.55 -14.73
C LEU A 35 6.91 -4.74 -15.15
N ARG A 36 7.43 -5.00 -16.34
CA ARG A 36 8.58 -4.29 -16.90
C ARG A 36 8.17 -3.51 -18.13
N PHE A 37 8.52 -2.23 -18.18
CA PHE A 37 8.32 -1.41 -19.38
C PHE A 37 9.09 -1.99 -20.57
N THR A 38 8.42 -2.06 -21.71
CA THR A 38 9.03 -2.56 -22.95
C THR A 38 9.95 -1.53 -23.60
N ASP A 39 9.63 -0.24 -23.45
CA ASP A 39 10.47 0.87 -23.92
C ASP A 39 11.60 1.12 -22.90
N PRO A 40 12.89 1.00 -23.32
CA PRO A 40 14.03 1.26 -22.45
C PRO A 40 14.11 2.70 -21.92
N ALA A 41 13.69 3.69 -22.70
CA ALA A 41 13.72 5.09 -22.28
C ALA A 41 12.70 5.33 -21.14
N VAL A 42 11.46 4.88 -21.33
CA VAL A 42 10.43 4.95 -20.27
C VAL A 42 10.89 4.20 -19.03
N ARG A 43 11.48 3.03 -19.20
CA ARG A 43 11.96 2.19 -18.11
C ARG A 43 13.04 2.88 -17.27
N SER A 44 13.99 3.59 -17.92
CA SER A 44 15.05 4.31 -17.20
C SER A 44 14.55 5.56 -16.47
N ASP A 45 13.52 6.22 -17.00
CA ASP A 45 13.00 7.46 -16.46
C ASP A 45 11.88 7.28 -15.44
N TYR A 46 11.26 6.09 -15.46
CA TYR A 46 10.13 5.84 -14.58
C TYR A 46 10.58 5.62 -13.12
N PHE A 47 10.00 6.41 -12.23
CA PHE A 47 10.17 6.29 -10.79
C PHE A 47 8.83 6.41 -10.07
N CYS A 48 8.58 5.55 -9.10
CA CYS A 48 7.38 5.56 -8.28
C CYS A 48 7.75 5.58 -6.79
N ALA A 49 7.42 6.68 -6.11
CA ALA A 49 7.60 6.79 -4.67
C ALA A 49 6.63 5.85 -3.92
N PRO A 50 7.01 5.32 -2.73
CA PRO A 50 6.14 4.48 -1.90
C PRO A 50 4.77 5.10 -1.63
N GLY A 51 3.70 4.33 -1.80
CA GLY A 51 2.32 4.78 -1.56
C GLY A 51 1.54 5.19 -2.80
N ARG A 52 2.21 5.42 -3.93
CA ARG A 52 1.57 5.79 -5.20
C ARG A 52 1.04 4.55 -5.95
N PHE A 53 0.23 4.80 -6.98
CA PHE A 53 -0.42 3.76 -7.77
C PHE A 53 -0.27 4.00 -9.28
N ASN A 54 -0.56 2.97 -10.06
CA ASN A 54 -0.68 3.04 -11.51
C ASN A 54 -2.08 2.62 -11.96
N MET A 55 -2.49 3.11 -13.13
CA MET A 55 -3.63 2.55 -13.84
C MET A 55 -3.11 1.45 -14.76
N LEU A 56 -3.52 0.21 -14.49
CA LEU A 56 -3.23 -0.94 -15.34
C LEU A 56 -4.33 -1.05 -16.39
N TYR A 57 -3.97 -0.93 -17.65
CA TYR A 57 -4.89 -0.92 -18.79
C TYR A 57 -4.80 -2.21 -19.59
N LEU A 58 -5.92 -2.87 -19.75
CA LEU A 58 -6.12 -4.06 -20.59
C LEU A 58 -6.98 -3.67 -21.79
N PRO A 59 -6.42 -3.68 -23.01
CA PRO A 59 -7.14 -3.30 -24.23
C PRO A 59 -8.44 -4.08 -24.39
N GLY A 60 -9.53 -3.35 -24.67
CA GLY A 60 -10.86 -3.94 -24.83
C GLY A 60 -11.58 -4.32 -23.53
N VAL A 61 -10.95 -4.19 -22.37
CA VAL A 61 -11.52 -4.53 -21.05
C VAL A 61 -11.67 -3.31 -20.17
N GLY A 62 -10.62 -2.49 -20.02
CA GLY A 62 -10.63 -1.29 -19.20
C GLY A 62 -9.37 -1.07 -18.38
N GLU A 63 -9.47 -0.23 -17.36
CA GLU A 63 -8.38 0.12 -16.45
C GLU A 63 -8.74 -0.18 -14.99
N ALA A 64 -7.72 -0.46 -14.20
CA ALA A 64 -7.83 -0.54 -12.75
C ALA A 64 -6.67 0.20 -12.06
N ALA A 65 -7.01 0.96 -11.01
CA ALA A 65 -6.02 1.59 -10.15
C ALA A 65 -5.40 0.55 -9.21
N ILE A 66 -4.10 0.32 -9.33
CA ILE A 66 -3.37 -0.66 -8.53
C ILE A 66 -2.16 -0.01 -7.90
N SER A 67 -2.06 -0.09 -6.58
CA SER A 67 -0.91 0.41 -5.84
C SER A 67 0.37 -0.30 -6.28
N VAL A 68 1.47 0.46 -6.32
CA VAL A 68 2.80 -0.14 -6.50
C VAL A 68 3.18 -0.81 -5.18
N SER A 69 3.44 -2.11 -5.21
CA SER A 69 3.81 -2.90 -4.05
C SER A 69 5.30 -3.18 -3.93
N GLY A 70 6.12 -2.60 -4.82
CA GLY A 70 7.58 -2.69 -4.76
C GLY A 70 8.26 -2.59 -6.10
N ARG A 71 9.58 -2.82 -6.09
CA ARG A 71 10.41 -2.94 -7.28
C ARG A 71 11.31 -4.16 -7.14
N ASP A 72 11.38 -4.95 -8.19
CA ASP A 72 12.39 -5.99 -8.34
C ASP A 72 13.56 -5.41 -9.15
N VAL A 73 14.65 -5.11 -8.45
CA VAL A 73 15.84 -4.51 -9.05
C VAL A 73 16.55 -5.48 -9.99
N ALA A 74 16.50 -6.78 -9.71
CA ALA A 74 17.18 -7.80 -10.52
C ALA A 74 16.57 -7.93 -11.92
N THR A 75 15.25 -7.82 -12.03
CA THR A 75 14.52 -7.89 -13.30
C THR A 75 14.11 -6.53 -13.84
N ASP A 76 14.39 -5.46 -13.09
CA ASP A 76 13.96 -4.08 -13.37
C ASP A 76 12.44 -3.97 -13.57
N ALA A 77 11.69 -4.70 -12.76
CA ALA A 77 10.24 -4.75 -12.80
C ALA A 77 9.60 -4.03 -11.63
N TRP A 78 8.45 -3.39 -11.87
CA TRP A 78 7.59 -2.80 -10.85
C TRP A 78 6.55 -3.82 -10.42
N LEU A 79 6.37 -3.95 -9.10
CA LEU A 79 5.50 -4.95 -8.51
C LEU A 79 4.11 -4.38 -8.24
N HIS A 80 3.09 -5.15 -8.61
CA HIS A 80 1.69 -4.82 -8.36
C HIS A 80 1.00 -6.04 -7.78
N THR A 81 0.56 -5.95 -6.54
CA THR A 81 -0.17 -7.05 -5.89
C THR A 81 -1.66 -6.80 -6.06
N VAL A 82 -2.31 -7.71 -6.75
CA VAL A 82 -3.66 -7.55 -7.27
C VAL A 82 -4.58 -8.63 -6.72
N ARG A 83 -5.72 -8.20 -6.17
CA ARG A 83 -6.83 -9.10 -5.86
C ARG A 83 -7.74 -9.23 -7.08
N THR A 84 -8.09 -10.44 -7.44
CA THR A 84 -9.08 -10.73 -8.47
C THR A 84 -10.47 -10.39 -7.94
N ALA A 85 -11.05 -9.26 -8.39
CA ALA A 85 -12.31 -8.74 -7.86
C ALA A 85 -13.29 -8.26 -8.93
N GLY A 86 -12.83 -7.87 -10.13
CA GLY A 86 -13.69 -7.35 -11.21
C GLY A 86 -13.12 -7.68 -12.58
N GLY A 87 -13.80 -7.30 -13.66
CA GLY A 87 -13.48 -7.70 -15.04
C GLY A 87 -12.01 -7.46 -15.42
N VAL A 88 -11.46 -6.28 -15.11
CA VAL A 88 -10.05 -5.94 -15.41
C VAL A 88 -9.10 -6.88 -14.65
N THR A 89 -9.29 -7.06 -13.35
CA THR A 89 -8.42 -7.90 -12.52
C THR A 89 -8.61 -9.40 -12.80
N GLN A 90 -9.80 -9.83 -13.25
CA GLN A 90 -10.03 -11.20 -13.74
C GLN A 90 -9.28 -11.45 -15.04
N THR A 91 -9.32 -10.50 -15.98
CA THR A 91 -8.57 -10.62 -17.23
C THR A 91 -7.07 -10.59 -16.97
N LEU A 92 -6.60 -9.72 -16.07
CA LEU A 92 -5.21 -9.70 -15.64
C LEU A 92 -4.77 -11.04 -15.04
N ALA A 93 -5.64 -11.69 -14.25
CA ALA A 93 -5.36 -13.01 -13.67
C ALA A 93 -5.16 -14.12 -14.72
N GLY A 94 -5.69 -13.92 -15.91
CA GLY A 94 -5.43 -14.79 -17.07
C GLY A 94 -4.11 -14.51 -17.81
N LEU A 95 -3.43 -13.39 -17.52
CA LEU A 95 -2.14 -13.05 -18.11
C LEU A 95 -1.02 -13.74 -17.31
N GLY A 96 -0.39 -14.73 -17.94
CA GLY A 96 0.84 -15.32 -17.42
C GLY A 96 2.08 -14.54 -17.84
N ARG A 97 3.26 -15.10 -17.54
CA ARG A 97 4.56 -14.59 -17.97
C ARG A 97 4.61 -14.39 -19.49
N GLY A 98 5.15 -13.26 -19.93
CA GLY A 98 5.17 -12.83 -21.33
C GLY A 98 3.89 -12.11 -21.78
N GLY A 99 2.84 -12.11 -20.94
CA GLY A 99 1.62 -11.34 -21.20
C GLY A 99 1.91 -9.84 -21.29
N LYS A 100 1.12 -9.12 -22.11
CA LYS A 100 1.30 -7.68 -22.33
C LYS A 100 0.06 -6.92 -21.91
N LEU A 101 0.28 -5.79 -21.26
CA LEU A 101 -0.75 -4.81 -20.93
C LEU A 101 -0.13 -3.40 -21.07
N ALA A 102 -0.92 -2.37 -20.82
CA ALA A 102 -0.38 -1.03 -20.75
C ALA A 102 -0.53 -0.47 -19.32
N LEU A 103 0.29 0.51 -19.00
CA LEU A 103 0.35 1.16 -17.71
C LEU A 103 0.48 2.67 -17.93
N ARG A 104 -0.24 3.45 -17.14
CA ARG A 104 -0.05 4.90 -17.02
C ARG A 104 0.08 5.28 -15.56
N GLY A 105 0.91 6.27 -15.27
CA GLY A 105 1.26 6.72 -13.93
C GLY A 105 2.73 7.12 -13.84
N PRO A 106 3.27 7.27 -12.60
CA PRO A 106 2.59 7.04 -11.32
C PRO A 106 1.68 8.20 -10.92
N PHE A 107 0.58 7.88 -10.24
CA PHE A 107 -0.41 8.84 -9.77
C PHE A 107 -0.47 8.89 -8.24
N GLY A 108 -1.13 9.95 -7.74
CA GLY A 108 -1.41 10.14 -6.32
C GLY A 108 -0.22 10.59 -5.49
N THR A 109 -0.43 10.62 -4.19
CA THR A 109 0.54 11.05 -3.18
C THR A 109 1.33 9.87 -2.63
N ALA A 110 2.51 10.16 -2.06
CA ALA A 110 3.41 9.17 -1.47
C ALA A 110 3.27 9.12 0.07
N TRP A 111 3.74 8.04 0.69
CA TRP A 111 3.99 7.99 2.11
C TRP A 111 5.07 9.00 2.50
N PRO A 112 4.97 9.64 3.68
CA PRO A 112 5.89 10.71 4.12
C PRO A 112 7.23 10.13 4.65
N ILE A 113 7.93 9.36 3.82
CA ILE A 113 9.16 8.67 4.24
C ILE A 113 10.26 9.65 4.71
N GLU A 114 10.24 10.90 4.23
CA GLU A 114 11.14 11.96 4.67
C GLU A 114 10.94 12.36 6.14
N GLN A 115 9.77 12.06 6.71
CA GLN A 115 9.44 12.32 8.12
C GLN A 115 9.85 11.18 9.06
N PHE A 116 10.39 10.09 8.55
CA PHE A 116 10.75 8.93 9.37
C PHE A 116 12.04 9.12 10.15
N ALA A 117 12.93 9.99 9.69
CA ALA A 117 14.26 10.18 10.30
C ALA A 117 14.16 10.46 11.81
N GLY A 118 14.87 9.66 12.60
CA GLY A 118 14.90 9.71 14.06
C GLY A 118 13.64 9.22 14.76
N ARG A 119 12.58 8.83 14.03
CA ARG A 119 11.30 8.42 14.63
C ARG A 119 11.14 6.91 14.72
N ASP A 120 10.27 6.49 15.64
CA ASP A 120 9.67 5.17 15.65
C ASP A 120 8.58 5.12 14.57
N VAL A 121 8.65 4.14 13.67
CA VAL A 121 7.71 4.00 12.56
C VAL A 121 6.82 2.77 12.79
N VAL A 122 5.50 3.01 12.83
CA VAL A 122 4.51 1.95 13.05
C VAL A 122 3.66 1.79 11.79
N PHE A 123 3.80 0.66 11.14
CA PHE A 123 2.95 0.25 10.03
C PHE A 123 1.80 -0.63 10.54
N VAL A 124 0.58 -0.32 10.14
CA VAL A 124 -0.61 -1.12 10.49
C VAL A 124 -1.36 -1.48 9.22
N ALA A 125 -1.40 -2.77 8.90
CA ALA A 125 -2.00 -3.27 7.67
C ALA A 125 -3.19 -4.19 7.93
N GLY A 126 -4.19 -4.14 7.04
CA GLY A 126 -5.31 -5.09 7.01
C GLY A 126 -5.44 -5.74 5.64
N GLY A 127 -5.32 -7.08 5.58
CA GLY A 127 -5.46 -7.83 4.35
C GLY A 127 -4.53 -7.34 3.24
N ILE A 128 -5.08 -7.02 2.06
CA ILE A 128 -4.30 -6.53 0.91
C ILE A 128 -3.71 -5.13 1.13
N GLY A 129 -4.16 -4.38 2.14
CA GLY A 129 -3.57 -3.09 2.51
C GLY A 129 -2.09 -3.16 2.91
N LEU A 130 -1.53 -4.34 3.09
CA LEU A 130 -0.09 -4.52 3.24
C LEU A 130 0.67 -4.19 1.94
N ALA A 131 0.06 -4.37 0.78
CA ALA A 131 0.70 -4.13 -0.51
C ALA A 131 1.15 -2.68 -0.73
N PRO A 132 0.32 -1.63 -0.52
CA PRO A 132 0.75 -0.24 -0.64
C PRO A 132 1.70 0.21 0.49
N LEU A 133 1.74 -0.48 1.64
CA LEU A 133 2.70 -0.21 2.72
C LEU A 133 4.06 -0.85 2.47
N ARG A 134 4.10 -1.97 1.73
CA ARG A 134 5.31 -2.76 1.50
C ARG A 134 6.51 -1.94 1.01
N PRO A 135 6.40 -1.03 0.02
CA PRO A 135 7.54 -0.21 -0.41
C PRO A 135 8.10 0.70 0.69
N ALA A 136 7.23 1.22 1.58
CA ALA A 136 7.67 2.05 2.71
C ALA A 136 8.35 1.20 3.81
N VAL A 137 7.89 -0.04 4.02
CA VAL A 137 8.54 -1.01 4.92
C VAL A 137 9.94 -1.36 4.41
N GLU A 138 10.08 -1.66 3.11
CA GLU A 138 11.40 -1.95 2.52
C GLU A 138 12.32 -0.75 2.62
N TRP A 139 11.83 0.45 2.30
CA TRP A 139 12.61 1.67 2.46
C TRP A 139 13.08 1.86 3.91
N ALA A 140 12.20 1.64 4.89
CA ALA A 140 12.54 1.75 6.30
C ALA A 140 13.60 0.72 6.74
N LEU A 141 13.57 -0.47 6.18
CA LEU A 141 14.58 -1.51 6.44
C LEU A 141 15.94 -1.21 5.77
N GLU A 142 15.94 -0.55 4.61
CA GLU A 142 17.15 -0.11 3.92
C GLU A 142 17.84 1.07 4.63
N HIS A 143 17.05 1.90 5.35
CA HIS A 143 17.53 3.08 6.08
C HIS A 143 17.44 2.89 7.61
N ARG A 144 17.56 1.65 8.07
CA ARG A 144 17.33 1.23 9.46
C ARG A 144 18.14 2.02 10.48
N ASP A 145 19.36 2.40 10.13
CA ASP A 145 20.32 3.17 10.95
C ASP A 145 19.87 4.63 11.20
N GLN A 146 18.98 5.16 10.37
CA GLN A 146 18.46 6.52 10.45
C GLN A 146 17.12 6.60 11.24
N LEU A 147 16.58 5.46 11.66
CA LEU A 147 15.25 5.35 12.24
C LEU A 147 15.31 4.88 13.69
N GLY A 148 14.25 5.17 14.43
CA GLY A 148 13.98 4.56 15.71
C GLY A 148 13.54 3.09 15.53
N ARG A 149 12.56 2.66 16.30
CA ARG A 149 11.98 1.31 16.16
C ARG A 149 11.09 1.24 14.94
N ILE A 150 11.19 0.13 14.20
CA ILE A 150 10.29 -0.14 13.07
C ILE A 150 9.38 -1.31 13.46
N THR A 151 8.08 -1.10 13.35
CA THR A 151 7.03 -2.07 13.74
C THR A 151 6.04 -2.27 12.61
N LEU A 152 5.67 -3.52 12.33
CA LEU A 152 4.55 -3.90 11.47
C LEU A 152 3.53 -4.68 12.30
N LEU A 153 2.31 -4.16 12.38
CA LEU A 153 1.15 -4.83 12.92
C LEU A 153 0.24 -5.23 11.75
N TYR A 154 0.00 -6.51 11.58
CA TYR A 154 -0.73 -7.01 10.42
C TYR A 154 -1.92 -7.87 10.81
N GLY A 155 -3.09 -7.53 10.28
CA GLY A 155 -4.34 -8.27 10.43
C GLY A 155 -4.75 -8.97 9.14
N ALA A 156 -5.09 -10.25 9.22
CA ALA A 156 -5.65 -11.03 8.12
C ALA A 156 -6.96 -11.71 8.57
N ARG A 157 -7.80 -12.16 7.62
CA ARG A 157 -9.06 -12.83 7.97
C ARG A 157 -8.85 -14.21 8.60
N SER A 158 -7.89 -14.96 8.06
CA SER A 158 -7.51 -16.30 8.51
C SER A 158 -6.05 -16.56 8.19
N PRO A 159 -5.43 -17.61 8.75
CA PRO A 159 -4.05 -17.97 8.45
C PRO A 159 -3.77 -18.11 6.95
N GLY A 160 -4.63 -18.77 6.20
CA GLY A 160 -4.49 -18.96 4.75
C GLY A 160 -4.65 -17.68 3.91
N THR A 161 -4.95 -16.52 4.54
CA THR A 161 -5.05 -15.21 3.88
C THR A 161 -3.94 -14.23 4.28
N ILE A 162 -2.90 -14.71 4.97
CA ILE A 162 -1.71 -13.92 5.30
C ILE A 162 -0.89 -13.71 4.03
N LEU A 163 -0.75 -12.44 3.61
CA LEU A 163 0.09 -12.07 2.47
C LEU A 163 1.57 -12.06 2.84
N TYR A 164 2.42 -12.39 1.86
CA TYR A 164 3.87 -12.25 1.96
C TYR A 164 4.50 -13.00 3.13
N GLU A 165 4.00 -14.18 3.49
CA GLU A 165 4.42 -14.92 4.69
C GLU A 165 5.94 -15.12 4.74
N ALA A 166 6.56 -15.54 3.63
CA ALA A 166 8.01 -15.69 3.55
C ALA A 166 8.73 -14.35 3.76
N GLN A 167 8.17 -13.25 3.24
CA GLN A 167 8.75 -11.93 3.37
C GLN A 167 8.59 -11.36 4.79
N LEU A 168 7.48 -11.63 5.49
CA LEU A 168 7.31 -11.27 6.89
C LEU A 168 8.43 -11.88 7.76
N ASN A 169 8.83 -13.12 7.47
CA ASN A 169 9.94 -13.78 8.16
C ASN A 169 11.30 -13.15 7.80
N ALA A 170 11.51 -12.83 6.52
CA ALA A 170 12.71 -12.12 6.08
C ALA A 170 12.82 -10.72 6.71
N TRP A 171 11.73 -9.99 6.85
CA TRP A 171 11.70 -8.69 7.52
C TRP A 171 12.03 -8.79 9.02
N ARG A 172 11.51 -9.82 9.72
CA ARG A 172 11.89 -10.09 11.12
C ARG A 172 13.40 -10.30 11.25
N ALA A 173 13.99 -11.07 10.34
CA ALA A 173 15.43 -11.31 10.33
C ALA A 173 16.26 -10.03 10.09
N ARG A 174 15.69 -9.02 9.41
CA ARG A 174 16.29 -7.69 9.20
C ARG A 174 15.99 -6.69 10.32
N GLY A 175 15.38 -7.13 11.43
CA GLY A 175 15.12 -6.29 12.61
C GLY A 175 13.80 -5.53 12.63
N LEU A 176 12.86 -5.85 11.74
CA LEU A 176 11.47 -5.36 11.85
C LEU A 176 10.74 -6.15 12.95
N PHE A 177 10.14 -5.44 13.90
CA PHE A 177 9.17 -6.09 14.79
C PHE A 177 7.88 -6.35 14.01
N VAL A 178 7.51 -7.62 13.86
CA VAL A 178 6.29 -8.02 13.13
C VAL A 178 5.38 -8.81 14.05
N ASP A 179 4.18 -8.28 14.30
CA ASP A 179 3.10 -8.98 15.00
C ASP A 179 1.91 -9.19 14.06
N VAL A 180 1.38 -10.41 14.01
CA VAL A 180 0.31 -10.82 13.10
C VAL A 180 -0.87 -11.36 13.89
N THR A 181 -2.07 -10.95 13.50
CA THR A 181 -3.33 -11.48 14.05
C THR A 181 -4.26 -11.91 12.93
N VAL A 182 -5.15 -12.84 13.23
CA VAL A 182 -6.21 -13.26 12.31
C VAL A 182 -7.58 -13.11 12.98
N ASP A 183 -8.61 -12.76 12.19
CA ASP A 183 -9.98 -12.63 12.72
C ASP A 183 -10.55 -13.99 13.09
N ARG A 184 -10.19 -15.03 12.34
CA ARG A 184 -10.65 -16.41 12.54
C ARG A 184 -9.48 -17.36 12.51
N THR A 185 -9.47 -18.30 13.43
CA THR A 185 -8.43 -19.33 13.50
C THR A 185 -8.80 -20.56 12.66
N ASP A 186 -7.77 -21.23 12.15
CA ASP A 186 -7.85 -22.56 11.56
C ASP A 186 -7.14 -23.56 12.47
N PRO A 187 -7.44 -24.88 12.36
CA PRO A 187 -6.71 -25.89 13.12
C PRO A 187 -5.20 -25.77 12.92
N GLY A 188 -4.44 -25.72 14.04
CA GLY A 188 -2.98 -25.57 14.02
C GLY A 188 -2.47 -24.13 14.09
N TRP A 189 -3.33 -23.11 14.05
CA TRP A 189 -2.89 -21.73 14.27
C TRP A 189 -2.52 -21.49 15.75
N LEU A 190 -1.27 -21.08 15.96
CA LEU A 190 -0.72 -20.76 17.29
C LEU A 190 -0.52 -19.27 17.53
N GLY A 191 -0.81 -18.45 16.50
CA GLY A 191 -0.67 -17.00 16.57
C GLY A 191 -1.85 -16.31 17.26
N ARG A 192 -1.87 -14.98 17.17
CA ARG A 192 -2.93 -14.17 17.78
C ARG A 192 -4.23 -14.28 16.99
N VAL A 193 -5.35 -14.15 17.71
CA VAL A 193 -6.71 -14.11 17.17
C VAL A 193 -7.37 -12.81 17.63
N GLY A 194 -7.99 -12.09 16.71
CA GLY A 194 -8.67 -10.83 16.92
C GLY A 194 -8.29 -9.77 15.89
N VAL A 195 -8.93 -8.63 15.98
CA VAL A 195 -8.71 -7.49 15.06
C VAL A 195 -7.35 -6.81 15.29
N VAL A 196 -6.77 -6.23 14.25
CA VAL A 196 -5.43 -5.63 14.30
C VAL A 196 -5.32 -4.44 15.27
N THR A 197 -6.42 -3.77 15.58
CA THR A 197 -6.46 -2.69 16.58
C THR A 197 -6.03 -3.15 17.96
N LEU A 198 -6.30 -4.39 18.32
CA LEU A 198 -5.83 -4.98 19.60
C LEU A 198 -4.29 -5.04 19.66
N LEU A 199 -3.61 -5.16 18.51
CA LEU A 199 -2.15 -5.10 18.46
C LEU A 199 -1.67 -3.65 18.69
N VAL A 200 -2.39 -2.65 18.16
CA VAL A 200 -2.09 -1.24 18.40
C VAL A 200 -2.22 -0.95 19.90
N ASP A 201 -3.31 -1.36 20.54
CA ASP A 201 -3.56 -1.13 21.97
C ASP A 201 -2.49 -1.76 22.88
N ARG A 202 -1.95 -2.89 22.45
CA ARG A 202 -0.95 -3.66 23.21
C ARG A 202 0.49 -3.33 22.86
N LEU A 203 0.72 -2.54 21.83
CA LEU A 203 2.08 -2.19 21.39
C LEU A 203 2.85 -1.49 22.52
N ARG A 204 3.94 -2.09 22.96
CA ARG A 204 4.84 -1.56 24.00
C ARG A 204 6.29 -1.79 23.59
N PRO A 205 7.14 -0.80 23.78
CA PRO A 205 6.83 0.59 24.09
C PRO A 205 6.30 1.31 22.84
N LEU A 206 5.49 2.35 23.04
CA LEU A 206 5.12 3.33 22.04
C LEU A 206 5.40 4.71 22.64
N ASP A 207 6.29 5.48 22.01
CA ASP A 207 6.54 6.87 22.37
C ASP A 207 5.65 7.78 21.51
N PRO A 208 4.56 8.36 22.08
CA PRO A 208 3.66 9.19 21.30
C PRO A 208 4.29 10.48 20.80
N ARG A 209 5.41 10.94 21.40
CA ARG A 209 6.09 12.17 20.97
C ARG A 209 7.00 11.92 19.76
N ASN A 210 7.46 10.69 19.59
CA ASN A 210 8.47 10.35 18.58
C ASN A 210 8.00 9.29 17.57
N SER A 211 6.72 8.90 17.58
CA SER A 211 6.20 7.90 16.66
C SER A 211 5.46 8.53 15.49
N ILE A 212 5.50 7.85 14.34
CA ILE A 212 4.63 8.08 13.19
C ILE A 212 3.95 6.76 12.84
N LEU A 213 2.63 6.81 12.56
CA LEU A 213 1.82 5.64 12.25
C LEU A 213 1.26 5.74 10.84
N LEU A 214 1.45 4.68 10.06
CA LEU A 214 0.93 4.55 8.71
C LEU A 214 -0.04 3.36 8.66
N THR A 215 -1.24 3.56 8.13
CA THR A 215 -2.21 2.48 8.04
C THR A 215 -2.86 2.37 6.66
N CYS A 216 -3.08 1.12 6.22
CA CYS A 216 -3.81 0.81 5.01
C CYS A 216 -4.59 -0.49 5.18
N GLY A 217 -5.84 -0.49 4.73
CA GLY A 217 -6.77 -1.61 4.81
C GLY A 217 -8.22 -1.15 4.70
N PRO A 218 -9.18 -1.93 5.13
CA PRO A 218 -10.59 -1.52 5.15
C PRO A 218 -10.81 -0.20 5.90
N ASP A 219 -11.69 0.67 5.39
CA ASP A 219 -11.96 1.99 5.98
C ASP A 219 -12.30 1.91 7.47
N VAL A 220 -13.15 0.96 7.85
CA VAL A 220 -13.51 0.71 9.25
C VAL A 220 -12.28 0.37 10.11
N MET A 221 -11.36 -0.43 9.60
CA MET A 221 -10.13 -0.77 10.30
C MET A 221 -9.27 0.46 10.51
N MET A 222 -9.05 1.27 9.46
CA MET A 222 -8.22 2.48 9.54
C MET A 222 -8.77 3.51 10.54
N ARG A 223 -10.10 3.69 10.59
CA ARG A 223 -10.77 4.53 11.60
C ARG A 223 -10.47 4.06 13.03
N TYR A 224 -10.62 2.77 13.30
CA TYR A 224 -10.33 2.22 14.63
C TYR A 224 -8.84 2.26 14.97
N VAL A 225 -7.95 2.01 14.00
CA VAL A 225 -6.50 2.15 14.19
C VAL A 225 -6.12 3.58 14.54
N ALA A 226 -6.66 4.57 13.80
CA ALA A 226 -6.42 5.97 14.11
C ALA A 226 -6.91 6.33 15.51
N ARG A 227 -8.15 5.95 15.86
CA ARG A 227 -8.70 6.18 17.20
C ARG A 227 -7.83 5.56 18.29
N SER A 228 -7.44 4.29 18.14
CA SER A 228 -6.56 3.62 19.09
C SER A 228 -5.20 4.33 19.23
N ALA A 229 -4.64 4.85 18.13
CA ALA A 229 -3.40 5.63 18.16
C ALA A 229 -3.56 6.95 18.93
N LEU A 230 -4.67 7.67 18.70
CA LEU A 230 -5.00 8.93 19.40
C LEU A 230 -5.22 8.69 20.90
N ASP A 231 -5.97 7.64 21.27
CA ASP A 231 -6.20 7.24 22.68
C ASP A 231 -4.87 6.89 23.39
N ARG A 232 -3.83 6.59 22.63
CA ARG A 232 -2.47 6.34 23.13
C ARG A 232 -1.54 7.54 23.05
N GLY A 233 -2.07 8.72 22.73
CA GLY A 233 -1.39 9.99 22.79
C GLY A 233 -0.69 10.45 21.51
N LEU A 234 -0.84 9.73 20.37
CA LEU A 234 -0.43 10.28 19.08
C LEU A 234 -1.39 11.42 18.70
N SER A 235 -0.88 12.43 17.99
CA SER A 235 -1.73 13.45 17.35
C SER A 235 -2.25 12.95 16.00
N GLU A 236 -3.34 13.54 15.52
CA GLU A 236 -3.87 13.25 14.19
C GLU A 236 -2.85 13.47 13.07
N GLU A 237 -1.93 14.42 13.27
CA GLU A 237 -0.85 14.73 12.32
C GLU A 237 0.23 13.65 12.22
N GLN A 238 0.33 12.77 13.22
CA GLN A 238 1.28 11.65 13.23
C GLN A 238 0.69 10.38 12.63
N VAL A 239 -0.61 10.40 12.29
CA VAL A 239 -1.31 9.26 11.69
C VAL A 239 -1.54 9.52 10.20
N TRP A 240 -1.20 8.54 9.38
CA TRP A 240 -1.35 8.58 7.93
C TRP A 240 -2.17 7.39 7.45
N VAL A 241 -3.07 7.64 6.51
CA VAL A 241 -3.99 6.65 5.94
C VAL A 241 -3.83 6.58 4.43
N SER A 242 -3.94 5.38 3.85
CA SER A 242 -4.05 5.22 2.40
C SER A 242 -5.46 4.76 2.06
N LEU A 243 -6.20 5.61 1.36
CA LEU A 243 -7.62 5.43 1.05
C LEU A 243 -7.82 4.87 -0.35
N GLU A 244 -8.86 4.07 -0.51
CA GLU A 244 -9.30 3.54 -1.80
C GLU A 244 -10.71 4.02 -2.12
N ARG A 245 -10.94 4.40 -3.37
CA ARG A 245 -12.25 4.70 -3.96
C ARG A 245 -12.26 4.23 -5.40
N ASN A 246 -13.42 4.31 -6.05
CA ASN A 246 -13.56 3.96 -7.47
C ASN A 246 -12.81 4.97 -8.36
N MET A 247 -11.51 4.76 -8.57
CA MET A 247 -10.66 5.65 -9.37
C MET A 247 -10.75 5.28 -10.85
N GLN A 248 -11.10 6.25 -11.70
CA GLN A 248 -11.19 6.06 -13.15
C GLN A 248 -10.19 6.94 -13.91
N CYS A 249 -10.20 8.26 -13.70
CA CYS A 249 -9.31 9.15 -14.46
C CYS A 249 -7.89 9.24 -13.90
N ALA A 250 -7.69 9.03 -12.60
CA ALA A 250 -6.46 9.17 -11.84
C ALA A 250 -5.91 10.61 -11.71
N VAL A 251 -6.64 11.64 -12.18
CA VAL A 251 -6.18 13.04 -12.23
C VAL A 251 -7.18 14.05 -11.64
N GLY A 252 -8.19 13.58 -10.89
CA GLY A 252 -9.18 14.45 -10.24
C GLY A 252 -10.18 15.08 -11.20
N PHE A 253 -10.41 14.50 -12.38
CA PHE A 253 -11.28 15.07 -13.42
C PHE A 253 -12.72 14.51 -13.36
N CYS A 254 -12.90 13.21 -13.18
CA CYS A 254 -14.21 12.56 -13.36
C CYS A 254 -15.11 12.56 -12.12
N GLY A 255 -14.59 12.90 -10.94
CA GLY A 255 -15.37 12.94 -9.69
C GLY A 255 -15.59 11.60 -8.99
N HIS A 256 -15.42 10.43 -9.66
CA HIS A 256 -15.77 9.12 -9.10
C HIS A 256 -15.06 8.75 -7.78
N CYS A 257 -13.88 9.28 -7.54
CA CYS A 257 -13.12 9.00 -6.32
C CYS A 257 -13.21 10.13 -5.28
N GLN A 258 -14.21 11.01 -5.39
CA GLN A 258 -14.38 12.13 -4.45
C GLN A 258 -14.76 11.61 -3.06
N LEU A 259 -14.11 12.18 -2.04
CA LEU A 259 -14.43 12.01 -0.63
C LEU A 259 -14.33 13.38 0.06
N GLY A 260 -15.47 13.96 0.44
CA GLY A 260 -15.50 15.34 0.90
C GLY A 260 -14.95 16.30 -0.16
N PRO A 261 -13.98 17.17 0.18
CA PRO A 261 -13.37 18.12 -0.77
C PRO A 261 -12.24 17.50 -1.61
N ALA A 262 -11.82 16.25 -1.34
CA ALA A 262 -10.65 15.62 -1.95
C ALA A 262 -11.03 14.62 -3.05
N PHE A 263 -10.21 14.56 -4.09
CA PHE A 263 -10.20 13.47 -5.07
C PHE A 263 -9.09 12.49 -4.71
N ILE A 264 -9.44 11.28 -4.27
CA ILE A 264 -8.48 10.29 -3.77
C ILE A 264 -7.37 10.00 -4.78
N CYS A 265 -7.67 10.01 -6.08
CA CYS A 265 -6.68 9.74 -7.11
C CYS A 265 -5.64 10.86 -7.31
N LYS A 266 -5.94 12.11 -6.91
CA LYS A 266 -5.10 13.29 -7.12
C LYS A 266 -4.52 13.82 -5.82
N ASP A 267 -5.38 14.01 -4.81
CA ASP A 267 -5.03 14.61 -3.52
C ASP A 267 -4.53 13.56 -2.51
N GLY A 268 -4.77 12.25 -2.81
CA GLY A 268 -4.33 11.06 -2.12
C GLY A 268 -3.60 10.10 -3.07
N PRO A 269 -3.62 8.79 -2.84
CA PRO A 269 -4.39 8.04 -1.84
C PRO A 269 -3.89 8.20 -0.40
N VAL A 270 -2.65 8.62 -0.20
CA VAL A 270 -2.04 8.80 1.10
C VAL A 270 -2.36 10.19 1.65
N PHE A 271 -3.01 10.22 2.80
CA PHE A 271 -3.39 11.44 3.50
C PHE A 271 -2.91 11.42 4.94
N ARG A 272 -2.61 12.59 5.47
CA ARG A 272 -2.52 12.80 6.91
C ARG A 272 -3.93 12.74 7.50
N TYR A 273 -4.11 12.02 8.61
CA TYR A 273 -5.43 11.68 9.16
C TYR A 273 -6.27 12.90 9.53
N ASP A 274 -5.66 13.95 10.09
CA ASP A 274 -6.35 15.20 10.44
C ASP A 274 -7.14 15.83 9.28
N ARG A 275 -6.69 15.60 8.03
CA ARG A 275 -7.37 16.12 6.84
C ARG A 275 -8.59 15.29 6.45
N MET A 276 -8.59 14.02 6.79
CA MET A 276 -9.63 13.08 6.35
C MET A 276 -10.56 12.62 7.46
N ALA A 277 -10.20 12.82 8.73
CA ALA A 277 -10.99 12.44 9.90
C ALA A 277 -12.46 12.90 9.84
N PRO A 278 -12.78 14.14 9.43
CA PRO A 278 -14.19 14.58 9.32
C PRO A 278 -15.01 13.76 8.33
N TYR A 279 -14.39 13.27 7.26
CA TYR A 279 -15.09 12.56 6.18
C TYR A 279 -15.10 11.05 6.39
N LEU A 280 -14.06 10.50 7.01
CA LEU A 280 -14.00 9.08 7.34
C LEU A 280 -14.97 8.68 8.47
N ASN A 281 -15.34 9.62 9.32
CA ASN A 281 -16.22 9.36 10.46
C ASN A 281 -17.70 9.67 10.16
N THR A 282 -18.04 10.05 8.93
CA THR A 282 -19.42 10.28 8.48
C THR A 282 -19.95 9.02 7.82
N GLU A 283 -21.12 8.54 8.27
CA GLU A 283 -21.68 7.23 7.83
C GLU A 283 -22.17 7.21 6.37
N ASP A 284 -22.44 8.37 5.75
CA ASP A 284 -23.09 8.51 4.43
C ASP A 284 -22.20 9.17 3.35
N LEU A 285 -20.87 9.12 3.48
CA LEU A 285 -19.94 9.69 2.48
C LEU A 285 -19.22 8.61 1.66
#